data_668cdcee68028b671d05b349f33e94b3
#
_entry.id   668cdcee68028b671d05b349f33e94b3
#
_cell.length_a   1.000
_cell.length_b   1.000
_cell.length_c   1.000
_cell.angle_alpha   90.00
_cell.angle_beta   90.00
_cell.angle_gamma   90.00
#
_symmetry.space_group_name_H-M   'P 1'
#
loop_
_entity.id
_entity.type
_entity.pdbx_description
1 polymer ?
#
loop_
_entity_poly.entity_id
_entity_poly.type
_entity_poly.pdbx_seq_one_letter_code
_entity_poly.pdbx_strand_id
1 'polypeptide(L)' 'MPLLPQIIPKRIVIYAKDVSNITGRRPRTARKLLAQIREKYKKKEGEFITIFEFCEFTGLKEENVKSFLYD' A
#
# COMPACT_ATOMS: atom_id res chain seq x y z
N MET A 1 -20.68 -13.11 -21.20
CA MET A 1 -19.89 -12.04 -21.43
C MET A 1 -19.03 -11.75 -20.29
N PRO A 2 -17.92 -11.45 -20.57
CA PRO A 2 -17.14 -11.11 -19.47
C PRO A 2 -17.65 -9.83 -18.96
N LEU A 3 -17.77 -9.82 -17.74
CA LEU A 3 -17.98 -8.62 -17.05
C LEU A 3 -16.79 -7.75 -17.27
N LEU A 4 -16.92 -6.53 -16.84
CA LEU A 4 -15.77 -5.68 -16.84
C LEU A 4 -14.65 -6.39 -16.10
N PRO A 5 -13.45 -6.34 -16.62
CA PRO A 5 -12.35 -6.98 -15.92
C PRO A 5 -12.19 -6.34 -14.56
N GLN A 6 -12.10 -7.17 -13.59
CA GLN A 6 -11.83 -6.68 -12.25
C GLN A 6 -10.35 -6.35 -12.15
N ILE A 7 -10.05 -5.30 -11.44
CA ILE A 7 -8.67 -4.97 -11.16
C ILE A 7 -8.20 -5.89 -10.04
N ILE A 8 -7.37 -6.84 -10.40
CA ILE A 8 -6.85 -7.80 -9.44
C ILE A 8 -5.42 -7.41 -9.17
N PRO A 9 -5.09 -7.02 -7.94
CA PRO A 9 -3.72 -6.63 -7.65
C PRO A 9 -2.81 -7.84 -7.76
N LYS A 10 -1.62 -7.62 -8.29
CA LYS A 10 -0.65 -8.69 -8.44
C LYS A 10 0.06 -9.00 -7.14
N ARG A 11 -0.11 -8.16 -6.14
CA ARG A 11 0.52 -8.35 -4.85
C ARG A 11 -0.29 -7.68 -3.78
N ILE A 12 -0.04 -8.09 -2.56
CA ILE A 12 -0.70 -7.46 -1.41
C ILE A 12 0.29 -6.63 -0.60
N VAL A 13 1.53 -6.53 -1.06
CA VAL A 13 2.58 -5.81 -0.36
C VAL A 13 2.65 -4.38 -0.88
N ILE A 14 2.84 -3.45 0.05
CA ILE A 14 2.96 -2.03 -0.27
C ILE A 14 4.43 -1.64 -0.21
N TYR A 15 4.93 -1.04 -1.27
CA TYR A 15 6.29 -0.52 -1.33
C TYR A 15 6.28 1.00 -1.30
N ALA A 16 7.45 1.59 -1.11
CA ALA A 16 7.57 3.04 -1.04
C ALA A 16 7.07 3.71 -2.31
N LYS A 17 7.34 3.12 -3.47
CA LYS A 17 6.88 3.73 -4.73
C LYS A 17 5.35 3.71 -4.80
N ASP A 18 4.72 2.69 -4.22
CA ASP A 18 3.27 2.62 -4.21
C ASP A 18 2.70 3.72 -3.33
N VAL A 19 3.29 3.91 -2.16
CA VAL A 19 2.86 4.97 -1.26
C VAL A 19 2.98 6.32 -1.94
N SER A 20 4.10 6.53 -2.63
CA SER A 20 4.33 7.77 -3.36
C SER A 20 3.26 7.98 -4.42
N ASN A 21 2.94 6.93 -5.18
CA ASN A 21 1.93 7.02 -6.24
C ASN A 21 0.53 7.23 -5.67
N ILE A 22 0.21 6.53 -4.60
CA ILE A 22 -1.12 6.60 -4.01
C ILE A 22 -1.36 7.96 -3.36
N THR A 23 -0.38 8.46 -2.64
CA THR A 23 -0.54 9.67 -1.84
C THR A 23 -0.07 10.93 -2.52
N GLY A 24 0.71 10.80 -3.58
CA GLY A 24 1.31 11.95 -4.23
C GLY A 24 2.49 12.53 -3.46
N ARG A 25 2.94 11.82 -2.43
CA ARG A 25 4.06 12.30 -1.62
C ARG A 25 5.38 11.88 -2.23
N ARG A 26 6.45 12.57 -1.83
CA ARG A 26 7.78 12.25 -2.32
C ARG A 26 8.25 10.90 -1.75
N PRO A 27 9.17 10.24 -2.45
CA PRO A 27 9.65 8.94 -1.98
C PRO A 27 10.22 8.96 -0.56
N ARG A 28 10.88 10.06 -0.18
CA ARG A 28 11.40 10.16 1.18
C ARG A 28 10.28 10.10 2.21
N THR A 29 9.20 10.85 1.95
CA THR A 29 8.05 10.87 2.83
C THR A 29 7.37 9.51 2.84
N ALA A 30 7.30 8.86 1.67
CA ALA A 30 6.72 7.53 1.58
C ALA A 30 7.48 6.53 2.44
N ARG A 31 8.81 6.58 2.42
CA ARG A 31 9.60 5.69 3.24
C ARG A 31 9.39 5.95 4.73
N LYS A 32 9.25 7.22 5.10
CA LYS A 32 8.97 7.55 6.49
C LYS A 32 7.62 7.01 6.93
N LEU A 33 6.63 7.10 6.06
CA LEU A 33 5.31 6.58 6.37
C LEU A 33 5.37 5.07 6.58
N LEU A 34 6.07 4.37 5.70
CA LEU A 34 6.22 2.92 5.87
C LEU A 34 6.91 2.57 7.18
N ALA A 35 7.91 3.36 7.56
CA ALA A 35 8.60 3.13 8.83
C ALA A 35 7.64 3.32 10.01
N GLN A 36 6.78 4.32 9.93
CA GLN A 36 5.79 4.55 10.96
C GLN A 36 4.81 3.40 11.07
N ILE A 37 4.41 2.84 9.92
CA ILE A 37 3.50 1.71 9.91
C ILE A 37 4.16 0.48 10.53
N ARG A 38 5.43 0.24 10.19
CA ARG A 38 6.17 -0.88 10.80
C ARG A 38 6.21 -0.74 12.31
N GLU A 39 6.46 0.46 12.78
CA GLU A 39 6.54 0.71 14.21
C GLU A 39 5.19 0.48 14.87
N LYS A 40 4.14 0.97 14.24
CA LYS A 40 2.79 0.82 14.78
C LYS A 40 2.40 -0.65 14.93
N TYR A 41 2.74 -1.46 13.97
CA TYR A 41 2.37 -2.87 13.98
C TYR A 41 3.48 -3.76 14.51
N LYS A 42 4.53 -3.15 15.06
CA LYS A 42 5.63 -3.89 15.70
C LYS A 42 6.25 -4.90 14.77
N LYS A 43 6.42 -4.51 13.52
CA LYS A 43 7.04 -5.37 12.54
C LYS A 43 8.55 -5.24 12.63
N LYS A 44 9.22 -6.33 12.32
CA LYS A 44 10.68 -6.34 12.27
C LYS A 44 11.15 -5.65 11.00
N GLU A 45 12.38 -5.19 11.02
CA GLU A 45 12.98 -4.61 9.83
C GLU A 45 12.98 -5.65 8.72
N GLY A 46 12.54 -5.23 7.53
CA GLY A 46 12.48 -6.13 6.40
C GLY A 46 11.15 -6.84 6.23
N GLU A 47 10.29 -6.80 7.23
CA GLU A 47 8.97 -7.38 7.06
C GLU A 47 8.13 -6.51 6.15
N PHE A 48 7.31 -7.14 5.32
CA PHE A 48 6.47 -6.42 4.38
C PHE A 48 5.26 -5.82 5.08
N ILE A 49 4.80 -4.71 4.50
CA ILE A 49 3.57 -4.07 4.93
C ILE A 49 2.51 -4.44 3.91
N THR A 50 1.36 -4.91 4.39
CA THR A 50 0.29 -5.34 3.50
C THR A 50 -0.67 -4.20 3.19
N ILE A 51 -1.47 -4.39 2.14
CA ILE A 51 -2.53 -3.45 1.80
C ILE A 51 -3.41 -3.19 3.02
N PHE A 52 -3.72 -4.24 3.76
CA PHE A 52 -4.65 -4.13 4.88
C PHE A 52 -4.09 -3.25 5.97
N GLU A 53 -2.82 -3.42 6.28
CA GLU A 53 -2.16 -2.61 7.30
C GLU A 53 -2.05 -1.16 6.85
N PHE A 54 -1.70 -0.97 5.59
CA PHE A 54 -1.58 0.37 5.04
C PHE A 54 -2.93 1.10 5.09
N CYS A 55 -3.99 0.42 4.69
CA CYS A 55 -5.31 1.02 4.67
C CYS A 55 -5.82 1.32 6.08
N GLU A 56 -5.54 0.43 7.01
CA GLU A 56 -5.93 0.64 8.39
C GLU A 56 -5.20 1.83 8.99
N PHE A 57 -3.92 1.95 8.69
CA PHE A 57 -3.11 3.05 9.23
C PHE A 57 -3.52 4.40 8.63
N THR A 58 -3.76 4.44 7.33
CA THR A 58 -4.02 5.70 6.64
C THR A 58 -5.49 6.07 6.57
N GLY A 59 -6.37 5.11 6.77
CA GLY A 59 -7.81 5.36 6.62
C GLY A 59 -8.29 5.29 5.18
N LEU A 60 -7.41 4.91 4.25
CA LEU A 60 -7.80 4.79 2.85
C LEU A 60 -8.55 3.50 2.63
N LYS A 61 -9.41 3.48 1.61
CA LYS A 61 -10.18 2.28 1.30
C LYS A 61 -9.36 1.33 0.45
N GLU A 62 -9.47 0.04 0.75
CA GLU A 62 -8.72 -0.99 0.04
C GLU A 62 -8.99 -0.95 -1.46
N GLU A 63 -10.24 -0.77 -1.85
CA GLU A 63 -10.58 -0.77 -3.26
C GLU A 63 -9.85 0.33 -4.02
N ASN A 64 -9.62 1.46 -3.38
CA ASN A 64 -8.90 2.55 -4.02
C ASN A 64 -7.40 2.28 -4.09
N VAL A 65 -6.87 1.65 -3.07
CA VAL A 65 -5.44 1.34 -3.03
C VAL A 65 -5.10 0.23 -4.00
N LYS A 66 -5.96 -0.79 -4.08
CA LYS A 66 -5.71 -1.93 -4.94
C LYS A 66 -5.55 -1.54 -6.40
N SER A 67 -6.21 -0.48 -6.83
CA SER A 67 -6.11 -0.05 -8.22
C SER A 67 -4.69 0.37 -8.60
N PHE A 68 -3.83 0.62 -7.63
CA PHE A 68 -2.45 1.00 -7.88
C PHE A 68 -1.48 -0.19 -7.89
N LEU A 69 -1.97 -1.39 -7.60
CA LEU A 69 -1.09 -2.53 -7.34
C LEU A 69 -1.18 -3.65 -8.36
N TYR A 70 -1.74 -3.39 -9.51
CA TYR A 70 -1.94 -4.46 -10.49
C TYR A 70 -0.90 -4.49 -11.59
N ASP A 71 0.09 -3.68 -11.49
CA ASP A 71 1.15 -3.60 -12.51
C ASP A 71 2.07 -4.82 -12.51
#